data_1286781b684fe2a45810d4a88d7176f7
#
_entry.id   1286781b684fe2a45810d4a88d7176f7
#
_cell.length_a   1.000
_cell.length_b   1.000
_cell.length_c   1.000
_cell.angle_alpha   90.00
_cell.angle_beta   90.00
_cell.angle_gamma   90.00
#
_symmetry.space_group_name_H-M   'P 1'
#
loop_
_entity.id
_entity.type
_entity.pdbx_description
1 polymer ?
#
loop_
_entity_poly.entity_id
_entity_poly.type
_entity_poly.pdbx_seq_one_letter_code
_entity_poly.pdbx_strand_id
1 'polypeptide(L)'
;ENISFASIQNKILVNIGSQIITSYELKNRVKTILVLNNKELNQDNVNKTKNEALNFLINLKLKKEEIIKYKITANNNAVLNHLDTIASSYNTDKNGLKIIFQNKDLSYELFLNEIKTEFAWQKLIFDLYRDKIKLNEKEIDEELNKITTKQKQVEEYNLAEIEVILENNFNDKKKIEEIKNQINEIGFKNTAIKYSSSLSAFEGGNLGWINSQ
;
A
#
# COMPACT_ATOMS: atom_id res chain seq x y z
N GLU A 1 50.18 -13.23 14.71
CA GLU A 1 49.09 -13.55 13.78
C GLU A 1 48.62 -12.21 13.16
N ASN A 2 48.93 -12.02 11.86
CA ASN A 2 48.48 -10.85 11.11
C ASN A 2 47.00 -11.03 10.75
N ILE A 3 46.12 -10.34 11.44
CA ILE A 3 44.70 -10.23 11.04
C ILE A 3 44.67 -9.33 9.80
N SER A 4 44.60 -9.93 8.62
CA SER A 4 44.35 -9.23 7.37
C SER A 4 42.89 -8.78 7.35
N PHE A 5 42.63 -7.50 7.64
CA PHE A 5 41.33 -6.92 7.37
C PHE A 5 41.17 -6.87 5.84
N ALA A 6 40.31 -7.72 5.29
CA ALA A 6 39.89 -7.60 3.91
C ALA A 6 39.22 -6.21 3.74
N SER A 7 39.94 -5.27 3.18
CA SER A 7 39.38 -3.95 2.86
C SER A 7 38.30 -4.19 1.82
N ILE A 8 37.05 -3.87 2.16
CA ILE A 8 35.96 -3.79 1.19
C ILE A 8 36.35 -2.65 0.23
N GLN A 9 36.95 -2.99 -0.89
CA GLN A 9 37.30 -1.99 -1.92
C GLN A 9 35.97 -1.47 -2.50
N ASN A 10 35.58 -0.26 -2.09
CA ASN A 10 34.48 0.44 -2.70
C ASN A 10 34.92 0.90 -4.09
N LYS A 11 34.39 0.24 -5.15
CA LYS A 11 34.75 0.53 -6.55
C LYS A 11 33.73 1.47 -7.18
N ILE A 12 34.19 2.37 -8.02
CA ILE A 12 33.31 3.14 -8.92
C ILE A 12 32.83 2.18 -10.01
N LEU A 13 31.53 2.07 -10.17
CA LEU A 13 30.87 1.25 -11.17
C LEU A 13 30.43 2.05 -12.40
N VAL A 14 29.93 3.28 -12.18
CA VAL A 14 29.42 4.17 -13.24
C VAL A 14 29.77 5.61 -12.90
N ASN A 15 30.12 6.39 -13.93
CA ASN A 15 30.25 7.84 -13.86
C ASN A 15 29.08 8.47 -14.62
N ILE A 16 28.42 9.47 -14.00
CA ILE A 16 27.27 10.18 -14.57
C ILE A 16 27.47 11.67 -14.29
N GLY A 17 27.97 12.41 -15.31
CA GLY A 17 28.32 13.81 -15.12
C GLY A 17 29.30 13.99 -13.95
N SER A 18 28.90 14.78 -12.95
CA SER A 18 29.66 15.00 -11.71
C SER A 18 29.40 13.93 -10.63
N GLN A 19 28.46 13.00 -10.88
CA GLN A 19 28.02 11.97 -9.93
C GLN A 19 28.66 10.62 -10.24
N ILE A 20 28.83 9.79 -9.20
CA ILE A 20 29.31 8.42 -9.34
C ILE A 20 28.33 7.44 -8.71
N ILE A 21 28.34 6.21 -9.19
CA ILE A 21 27.72 5.06 -8.54
C ILE A 21 28.82 4.12 -8.09
N THR A 22 28.81 3.77 -6.81
CA THR A 22 29.79 2.87 -6.22
C THR A 22 29.24 1.48 -6.03
N SER A 23 30.12 0.50 -5.87
CA SER A 23 29.72 -0.89 -5.53
C SER A 23 28.98 -0.97 -4.18
N TYR A 24 29.30 -0.08 -3.25
CA TYR A 24 28.60 0.03 -1.97
C TYR A 24 27.16 0.51 -2.16
N GLU A 25 26.94 1.59 -2.92
CA GLU A 25 25.57 2.09 -3.20
C GLU A 25 24.73 1.03 -3.91
N LEU A 26 25.28 0.35 -4.92
CA LEU A 26 24.55 -0.70 -5.62
C LEU A 26 24.21 -1.87 -4.69
N LYS A 27 25.15 -2.34 -3.88
CA LYS A 27 24.90 -3.41 -2.90
C LYS A 27 23.83 -3.00 -1.89
N ASN A 28 23.93 -1.77 -1.37
CA ASN A 28 22.95 -1.23 -0.42
C ASN A 28 21.56 -1.16 -1.07
N ARG A 29 21.45 -0.66 -2.29
CA ARG A 29 20.16 -0.54 -2.99
C ARG A 29 19.52 -1.89 -3.26
N VAL A 30 20.29 -2.90 -3.74
CA VAL A 30 19.80 -4.28 -3.92
C VAL A 30 19.27 -4.85 -2.60
N LYS A 31 20.04 -4.74 -1.53
CA LYS A 31 19.61 -5.19 -0.20
C LYS A 31 18.34 -4.46 0.26
N THR A 32 18.27 -3.14 0.08
CA THR A 32 17.10 -2.33 0.46
C THR A 32 15.85 -2.81 -0.27
N ILE A 33 15.92 -3.04 -1.59
CA ILE A 33 14.79 -3.56 -2.37
C ILE A 33 14.34 -4.91 -1.83
N LEU A 34 15.25 -5.83 -1.56
CA LEU A 34 14.92 -7.18 -1.08
C LEU A 34 14.30 -7.13 0.32
N VAL A 35 14.88 -6.35 1.23
CA VAL A 35 14.38 -6.21 2.62
C VAL A 35 12.99 -5.56 2.63
N LEU A 36 12.81 -4.44 1.91
CA LEU A 36 11.52 -3.74 1.86
C LEU A 36 10.41 -4.54 1.14
N ASN A 37 10.76 -5.53 0.31
CA ASN A 37 9.80 -6.44 -0.31
C ASN A 37 9.68 -7.79 0.42
N ASN A 38 10.23 -7.93 1.63
CA ASN A 38 10.26 -9.18 2.41
C ASN A 38 10.81 -10.38 1.63
N LYS A 39 11.80 -10.14 0.74
CA LYS A 39 12.48 -11.19 -0.03
C LYS A 39 13.75 -11.62 0.65
N GLU A 40 14.11 -12.89 0.51
CA GLU A 40 15.35 -13.43 1.02
C GLU A 40 16.59 -12.85 0.33
N LEU A 41 17.67 -12.64 1.12
CA LEU A 41 18.97 -12.17 0.65
C LEU A 41 19.80 -13.36 0.11
N ASN A 42 19.31 -14.06 -0.91
CA ASN A 42 20.04 -15.12 -1.61
C ASN A 42 20.57 -14.66 -2.97
N GLN A 43 21.50 -15.43 -3.56
CA GLN A 43 22.19 -15.06 -4.80
C GLN A 43 21.24 -14.90 -5.99
N ASP A 44 20.18 -15.71 -6.08
CA ASP A 44 19.20 -15.65 -7.16
C ASP A 44 18.40 -14.31 -7.12
N ASN A 45 17.88 -13.94 -5.96
CA ASN A 45 17.19 -12.68 -5.75
C ASN A 45 18.11 -11.47 -5.99
N VAL A 46 19.38 -11.55 -5.54
CA VAL A 46 20.38 -10.51 -5.82
C VAL A 46 20.60 -10.33 -7.31
N ASN A 47 20.78 -11.43 -8.05
CA ASN A 47 20.99 -11.38 -9.50
C ASN A 47 19.79 -10.80 -10.25
N LYS A 48 18.57 -11.18 -9.87
CA LYS A 48 17.32 -10.66 -10.45
C LYS A 48 17.12 -9.16 -10.19
N THR A 49 17.53 -8.66 -9.01
CA THR A 49 17.31 -7.29 -8.58
C THR A 49 18.42 -6.33 -9.02
N LYS A 50 19.62 -6.84 -9.32
CA LYS A 50 20.81 -6.02 -9.56
C LYS A 50 20.64 -5.00 -10.70
N ASN A 51 20.06 -5.41 -11.83
CA ASN A 51 19.88 -4.53 -12.98
C ASN A 51 18.83 -3.44 -12.70
N GLU A 52 17.74 -3.79 -12.02
CA GLU A 52 16.72 -2.83 -11.56
C GLU A 52 17.36 -1.80 -10.61
N ALA A 53 18.12 -2.24 -9.62
CA ALA A 53 18.79 -1.38 -8.67
C ALA A 53 19.81 -0.44 -9.35
N LEU A 54 20.57 -0.95 -10.33
CA LEU A 54 21.54 -0.12 -11.08
C LEU A 54 20.82 0.95 -11.91
N ASN A 55 19.78 0.58 -12.65
CA ASN A 55 18.98 1.52 -13.45
C ASN A 55 18.32 2.58 -12.58
N PHE A 56 17.80 2.19 -11.41
CA PHE A 56 17.27 3.14 -10.44
C PHE A 56 18.33 4.15 -9.99
N LEU A 57 19.53 3.69 -9.62
CA LEU A 57 20.62 4.57 -9.19
C LEU A 57 21.08 5.50 -10.32
N ILE A 58 21.15 5.01 -11.56
CA ILE A 58 21.48 5.86 -12.73
C ILE A 58 20.46 6.98 -12.85
N ASN A 59 19.16 6.66 -12.85
CA ASN A 59 18.10 7.65 -12.93
C ASN A 59 18.14 8.65 -11.76
N LEU A 60 18.41 8.15 -10.55
CA LEU A 60 18.53 8.99 -9.36
C LEU A 60 19.69 10.00 -9.48
N LYS A 61 20.84 9.58 -10.02
CA LYS A 61 21.99 10.47 -10.23
C LYS A 61 21.70 11.51 -11.33
N LEU A 62 21.04 11.13 -12.42
CA LEU A 62 20.60 12.06 -13.46
C LEU A 62 19.63 13.11 -12.90
N LYS A 63 18.63 12.69 -12.12
CA LYS A 63 17.71 13.60 -11.43
C LYS A 63 18.47 14.56 -10.51
N LYS A 64 19.45 14.04 -9.77
CA LYS A 64 20.26 14.83 -8.83
C LYS A 64 21.08 15.92 -9.55
N GLU A 65 21.63 15.64 -10.72
CA GLU A 65 22.32 16.65 -11.54
C GLU A 65 21.40 17.83 -11.87
N GLU A 66 20.20 17.55 -12.36
CA GLU A 66 19.23 18.61 -12.70
C GLU A 66 18.72 19.34 -11.45
N ILE A 67 18.45 18.66 -10.36
CA ILE A 67 18.05 19.26 -9.09
C ILE A 67 19.11 20.27 -8.60
N ILE A 68 20.39 19.91 -8.68
CA ILE A 68 21.50 20.77 -8.31
C ILE A 68 21.56 22.00 -9.22
N LYS A 69 21.45 21.83 -10.51
CA LYS A 69 21.45 22.90 -11.52
C LYS A 69 20.36 23.94 -11.26
N TYR A 70 19.15 23.50 -10.90
CA TYR A 70 18.02 24.37 -10.59
C TYR A 70 17.94 24.79 -9.11
N LYS A 71 18.87 24.34 -8.26
CA LYS A 71 18.93 24.65 -6.82
C LYS A 71 17.64 24.31 -6.07
N ILE A 72 17.01 23.21 -6.46
CA ILE A 72 15.76 22.73 -5.84
C ILE A 72 16.08 21.90 -4.60
N THR A 73 15.25 22.05 -3.57
CA THR A 73 15.30 21.23 -2.36
C THR A 73 13.94 20.57 -2.10
N ALA A 74 13.98 19.37 -1.55
CA ALA A 74 12.77 18.66 -1.15
C ALA A 74 12.04 19.40 -0.02
N ASN A 75 10.70 19.29 0.00
CA ASN A 75 9.90 19.70 1.15
C ASN A 75 10.12 18.71 2.30
N ASN A 76 10.72 19.17 3.40
CA ASN A 76 11.03 18.32 4.54
C ASN A 76 9.78 17.65 5.16
N ASN A 77 8.66 18.36 5.25
CA ASN A 77 7.43 17.79 5.80
C ASN A 77 6.88 16.66 4.91
N ALA A 78 6.93 16.83 3.58
CA ALA A 78 6.52 15.79 2.65
C ALA A 78 7.41 14.54 2.76
N VAL A 79 8.73 14.71 2.90
CA VAL A 79 9.69 13.62 3.14
C VAL A 79 9.39 12.91 4.46
N LEU A 80 9.15 13.65 5.53
CA LEU A 80 8.84 13.07 6.85
C LEU A 80 7.52 12.28 6.84
N ASN A 81 6.47 12.83 6.22
CA ASN A 81 5.18 12.14 6.08
C ASN A 81 5.32 10.85 5.25
N HIS A 82 6.12 10.87 4.19
CA HIS A 82 6.39 9.67 3.39
C HIS A 82 7.13 8.59 4.19
N LEU A 83 8.11 9.01 5.01
CA LEU A 83 8.81 8.09 5.92
C LEU A 83 7.87 7.51 6.98
N ASP A 84 6.90 8.28 7.50
CA ASP A 84 5.87 7.76 8.41
C ASP A 84 4.98 6.73 7.71
N THR A 85 4.60 6.96 6.45
CA THR A 85 3.83 5.99 5.66
C THR A 85 4.61 4.69 5.47
N ILE A 86 5.90 4.78 5.12
CA ILE A 86 6.76 3.59 4.99
C ILE A 86 6.88 2.87 6.34
N ALA A 87 7.20 3.59 7.42
CA ALA A 87 7.34 2.99 8.75
C ALA A 87 6.06 2.27 9.19
N SER A 88 4.89 2.89 8.97
CA SER A 88 3.58 2.30 9.28
C SER A 88 3.32 1.00 8.53
N SER A 89 3.79 0.86 7.27
CA SER A 89 3.66 -0.39 6.50
C SER A 89 4.47 -1.55 7.10
N TYR A 90 5.42 -1.25 8.00
CA TYR A 90 6.20 -2.21 8.79
C TYR A 90 5.74 -2.28 10.26
N ASN A 91 4.55 -1.76 10.58
CA ASN A 91 4.00 -1.68 11.95
C ASN A 91 4.97 -1.01 12.93
N THR A 92 5.63 0.07 12.52
CA THR A 92 6.61 0.80 13.33
C THR A 92 6.56 2.30 13.07
N ASP A 93 7.37 3.07 13.79
CA ASP A 93 7.62 4.49 13.56
C ASP A 93 8.93 4.73 12.81
N LYS A 94 9.28 6.00 12.56
CA LYS A 94 10.55 6.39 11.91
C LYS A 94 11.79 5.89 12.65
N ASN A 95 11.75 5.78 13.97
CA ASN A 95 12.89 5.29 14.76
C ASN A 95 13.01 3.77 14.60
N GLY A 96 11.89 3.05 14.66
CA GLY A 96 11.86 1.63 14.39
C GLY A 96 12.31 1.29 12.96
N LEU A 97 11.94 2.12 11.97
CA LEU A 97 12.45 1.96 10.60
C LEU A 97 13.98 2.09 10.54
N LYS A 98 14.59 3.04 11.25
CA LYS A 98 16.06 3.14 11.37
C LYS A 98 16.67 1.89 11.98
N ILE A 99 16.05 1.34 13.03
CA ILE A 99 16.50 0.11 13.69
C ILE A 99 16.42 -1.07 12.71
N ILE A 100 15.36 -1.17 11.90
CA ILE A 100 15.25 -2.20 10.86
C ILE A 100 16.42 -2.10 9.88
N PHE A 101 16.77 -0.89 9.42
CA PHE A 101 17.91 -0.68 8.54
C PHE A 101 19.23 -1.09 9.20
N GLN A 102 19.47 -0.68 10.43
CA GLN A 102 20.67 -1.05 11.21
C GLN A 102 20.80 -2.55 11.37
N ASN A 103 19.74 -3.25 11.79
CA ASN A 103 19.73 -4.70 12.00
C ASN A 103 19.97 -5.50 10.71
N LYS A 104 19.72 -4.90 9.55
CA LYS A 104 19.94 -5.51 8.22
C LYS A 104 21.22 -5.04 7.54
N ASP A 105 22.08 -4.29 8.25
CA ASP A 105 23.31 -3.70 7.69
C ASP A 105 23.01 -2.89 6.41
N LEU A 106 22.01 -2.00 6.49
CA LEU A 106 21.58 -1.06 5.45
C LEU A 106 21.84 0.38 5.86
N SER A 107 22.23 1.22 4.89
CA SER A 107 22.40 2.64 5.11
C SER A 107 21.05 3.38 5.05
N TYR A 108 20.53 3.76 6.20
CA TYR A 108 19.34 4.62 6.27
C TYR A 108 19.58 5.99 5.63
N GLU A 109 20.81 6.49 5.67
CA GLU A 109 21.17 7.77 5.05
C GLU A 109 21.05 7.72 3.52
N LEU A 110 21.55 6.67 2.87
CA LEU A 110 21.37 6.46 1.43
C LEU A 110 19.88 6.40 1.08
N PHE A 111 19.10 5.65 1.81
CA PHE A 111 17.66 5.56 1.62
C PHE A 111 16.95 6.92 1.78
N LEU A 112 17.29 7.67 2.83
CA LEU A 112 16.74 9.02 3.03
C LEU A 112 17.12 9.97 1.89
N ASN A 113 18.36 9.90 1.39
CA ASN A 113 18.81 10.70 0.27
C ASN A 113 18.10 10.34 -1.04
N GLU A 114 17.79 9.08 -1.26
CA GLU A 114 16.96 8.63 -2.39
C GLU A 114 15.57 9.29 -2.34
N ILE A 115 14.88 9.21 -1.20
CA ILE A 115 13.57 9.84 -0.98
C ILE A 115 13.63 11.35 -1.20
N LYS A 116 14.61 12.03 -0.60
CA LYS A 116 14.79 13.48 -0.78
C LYS A 116 15.00 13.85 -2.24
N THR A 117 15.78 13.05 -2.98
CA THR A 117 16.02 13.30 -4.41
C THR A 117 14.73 13.16 -5.21
N GLU A 118 13.92 12.13 -4.94
CA GLU A 118 12.63 11.94 -5.63
C GLU A 118 11.65 13.09 -5.35
N PHE A 119 11.53 13.55 -4.10
CA PHE A 119 10.67 14.68 -3.77
C PHE A 119 11.17 16.01 -4.36
N ALA A 120 12.48 16.24 -4.38
CA ALA A 120 13.06 17.41 -5.04
C ALA A 120 12.83 17.37 -6.56
N TRP A 121 12.93 16.18 -7.18
CA TRP A 121 12.61 15.98 -8.59
C TRP A 121 11.15 16.28 -8.92
N GLN A 122 10.21 15.75 -8.13
CA GLN A 122 8.79 16.04 -8.28
C GLN A 122 8.52 17.56 -8.22
N LYS A 123 9.16 18.24 -7.24
CA LYS A 123 9.06 19.69 -7.13
C LYS A 123 9.62 20.40 -8.36
N LEU A 124 10.80 20.00 -8.85
CA LEU A 124 11.40 20.57 -10.05
C LEU A 124 10.48 20.44 -11.26
N ILE A 125 9.93 19.24 -11.50
CA ILE A 125 9.00 18.99 -12.60
C ILE A 125 7.76 19.87 -12.46
N PHE A 126 7.19 19.94 -11.26
CA PHE A 126 6.03 20.78 -10.99
C PHE A 126 6.34 22.26 -11.28
N ASP A 127 7.46 22.79 -10.77
CA ASP A 127 7.85 24.19 -10.94
C ASP A 127 8.10 24.54 -12.43
N LEU A 128 8.65 23.60 -13.22
CA LEU A 128 8.94 23.82 -14.65
C LEU A 128 7.70 23.72 -15.55
N TYR A 129 6.72 22.94 -15.17
CA TYR A 129 5.62 22.57 -16.09
C TYR A 129 4.23 23.00 -15.62
N ARG A 130 4.03 23.43 -14.36
CA ARG A 130 2.71 23.83 -13.84
C ARG A 130 2.01 24.87 -14.71
N ASP A 131 2.76 25.86 -15.22
CA ASP A 131 2.20 26.94 -16.05
C ASP A 131 1.93 26.50 -17.50
N LYS A 132 2.43 25.31 -17.90
CA LYS A 132 2.20 24.69 -19.20
C LYS A 132 0.99 23.76 -19.20
N ILE A 133 0.54 23.35 -18.03
CA ILE A 133 -0.63 22.50 -17.86
C ILE A 133 -1.87 23.40 -17.97
N LYS A 134 -2.47 23.43 -19.16
CA LYS A 134 -3.80 24.04 -19.33
C LYS A 134 -4.83 23.02 -18.85
N LEU A 135 -5.41 23.26 -17.70
CA LEU A 135 -6.56 22.47 -17.23
C LEU A 135 -7.75 22.80 -18.14
N ASN A 136 -8.27 21.80 -18.85
CA ASN A 136 -9.50 21.91 -19.57
C ASN A 136 -10.63 21.56 -18.59
N GLU A 137 -11.24 22.60 -17.99
CA GLU A 137 -12.34 22.45 -17.03
C GLU A 137 -13.46 21.57 -17.59
N LYS A 138 -13.74 21.69 -18.89
CA LYS A 138 -14.76 20.89 -19.56
C LYS A 138 -14.43 19.39 -19.61
N GLU A 139 -13.15 19.02 -19.83
CA GLU A 139 -12.71 17.62 -19.77
C GLU A 139 -12.78 17.07 -18.33
N ILE A 140 -12.46 17.91 -17.34
CA ILE A 140 -12.59 17.55 -15.92
C ILE A 140 -14.04 17.29 -15.56
N ASP A 141 -14.94 18.17 -15.96
CA ASP A 141 -16.38 18.02 -15.72
C ASP A 141 -16.97 16.81 -16.44
N GLU A 142 -16.54 16.54 -17.68
CA GLU A 142 -16.94 15.35 -18.42
C GLU A 142 -16.44 14.07 -17.75
N GLU A 143 -15.21 14.05 -17.20
CA GLU A 143 -14.68 12.90 -16.51
C GLU A 143 -15.34 12.71 -15.11
N LEU A 144 -15.57 13.79 -14.39
CA LEU A 144 -16.36 13.76 -13.15
C LEU A 144 -17.77 13.20 -13.40
N ASN A 145 -18.43 13.66 -14.44
CA ASN A 145 -19.75 13.14 -14.83
C ASN A 145 -19.70 11.65 -15.20
N LYS A 146 -18.66 11.19 -15.90
CA LYS A 146 -18.47 9.75 -16.18
C LYS A 146 -18.27 8.93 -14.92
N ILE A 147 -17.49 9.44 -13.97
CA ILE A 147 -17.23 8.75 -12.68
C ILE A 147 -18.52 8.71 -11.86
N THR A 148 -19.23 9.83 -11.74
CA THR A 148 -20.47 9.90 -10.95
C THR A 148 -21.62 9.12 -11.59
N THR A 149 -21.70 9.06 -12.91
CA THR A 149 -22.70 8.23 -13.61
C THR A 149 -22.33 6.74 -13.63
N LYS A 150 -21.04 6.40 -13.54
CA LYS A 150 -20.56 5.02 -13.36
C LYS A 150 -20.60 4.52 -11.91
N GLN A 151 -20.66 5.42 -10.94
CA GLN A 151 -21.07 5.04 -9.59
C GLN A 151 -22.55 4.63 -9.69
N LYS A 152 -22.80 3.34 -9.99
CA LYS A 152 -24.08 2.72 -9.70
C LYS A 152 -24.45 3.16 -8.29
N GLN A 153 -25.70 3.61 -8.11
CA GLN A 153 -26.26 3.78 -6.78
C GLN A 153 -25.93 2.48 -6.03
N VAL A 154 -25.03 2.58 -5.09
CA VAL A 154 -24.75 1.46 -4.19
C VAL A 154 -25.97 1.39 -3.31
N GLU A 155 -26.87 0.46 -3.60
CA GLU A 155 -28.01 0.19 -2.73
C GLU A 155 -27.47 -0.59 -1.54
N GLU A 156 -27.70 -0.08 -0.35
CA GLU A 156 -27.40 -0.77 0.89
C GLU A 156 -28.68 -1.40 1.43
N TYR A 157 -28.61 -2.68 1.73
CA TYR A 157 -29.70 -3.44 2.32
C TYR A 157 -29.38 -3.80 3.76
N ASN A 158 -30.26 -3.45 4.67
CA ASN A 158 -30.19 -3.99 6.02
C ASN A 158 -30.88 -5.33 6.04
N LEU A 159 -30.11 -6.41 6.16
CA LEU A 159 -30.61 -7.78 6.07
C LEU A 159 -30.73 -8.42 7.45
N ALA A 160 -31.69 -9.30 7.55
CA ALA A 160 -31.83 -10.20 8.67
C ALA A 160 -32.23 -11.60 8.17
N GLU A 161 -31.82 -12.63 8.89
CA GLU A 161 -32.06 -14.02 8.52
C GLU A 161 -32.72 -14.83 9.66
N ILE A 162 -33.45 -15.85 9.28
CA ILE A 162 -33.84 -16.98 10.15
C ILE A 162 -33.36 -18.24 9.49
N GLU A 163 -32.33 -18.87 10.03
CA GLU A 163 -31.83 -20.15 9.55
C GLU A 163 -32.60 -21.30 10.21
N VAL A 164 -33.08 -22.23 9.41
CA VAL A 164 -33.87 -23.37 9.90
C VAL A 164 -33.27 -24.65 9.40
N ILE A 165 -32.93 -25.56 10.29
CA ILE A 165 -32.49 -26.91 9.92
C ILE A 165 -33.70 -27.71 9.47
N LEU A 166 -33.68 -28.21 8.22
CA LEU A 166 -34.69 -29.04 7.62
C LEU A 166 -34.21 -30.51 7.60
N GLU A 167 -35.13 -31.42 7.85
CA GLU A 167 -34.85 -32.88 7.89
C GLU A 167 -35.18 -33.59 6.57
N ASN A 168 -35.53 -32.83 5.53
CA ASN A 168 -35.98 -33.32 4.22
C ASN A 168 -37.21 -34.26 4.30
N ASN A 169 -38.15 -33.94 5.16
CA ASN A 169 -39.37 -34.69 5.36
C ASN A 169 -40.64 -33.82 5.13
N PHE A 170 -41.81 -34.49 5.17
CA PHE A 170 -43.09 -33.82 4.94
C PHE A 170 -43.42 -32.72 5.97
N ASN A 171 -42.80 -32.72 7.14
CA ASN A 171 -43.05 -31.76 8.20
C ASN A 171 -42.31 -30.43 7.96
N ASP A 172 -41.33 -30.37 7.07
CA ASP A 172 -40.53 -29.17 6.80
C ASP A 172 -41.39 -28.01 6.27
N LYS A 173 -42.36 -28.32 5.41
CA LYS A 173 -43.30 -27.29 4.91
C LYS A 173 -44.15 -26.68 6.03
N LYS A 174 -44.63 -27.53 6.95
CA LYS A 174 -45.41 -27.05 8.12
C LYS A 174 -44.56 -26.21 9.03
N LYS A 175 -43.31 -26.57 9.27
CA LYS A 175 -42.35 -25.80 10.07
C LYS A 175 -42.08 -24.44 9.49
N ILE A 176 -41.89 -24.36 8.17
CA ILE A 176 -41.69 -23.07 7.48
C ILE A 176 -42.95 -22.19 7.57
N GLU A 177 -44.14 -22.75 7.38
CA GLU A 177 -45.40 -22.02 7.53
C GLU A 177 -45.62 -21.51 8.97
N GLU A 178 -45.34 -22.34 9.95
CA GLU A 178 -45.41 -21.95 11.36
C GLU A 178 -44.49 -20.76 11.65
N ILE A 179 -43.24 -20.77 11.17
CA ILE A 179 -42.30 -19.68 11.34
C ILE A 179 -42.79 -18.41 10.65
N LYS A 180 -43.37 -18.51 9.44
CA LYS A 180 -43.98 -17.34 8.76
C LYS A 180 -45.12 -16.74 9.55
N ASN A 181 -45.97 -17.59 10.13
CA ASN A 181 -47.06 -17.14 10.98
C ASN A 181 -46.55 -16.47 12.27
N GLN A 182 -45.50 -17.02 12.87
CA GLN A 182 -44.86 -16.41 14.04
C GLN A 182 -44.21 -15.05 13.71
N ILE A 183 -43.66 -14.86 12.52
CA ILE A 183 -43.14 -13.55 12.07
C ILE A 183 -44.28 -12.52 12.08
N ASN A 184 -45.48 -12.92 11.64
CA ASN A 184 -46.64 -11.99 11.63
C ASN A 184 -47.18 -11.71 13.04
N GLU A 185 -47.11 -12.69 13.97
CA GLU A 185 -47.62 -12.54 15.33
C GLU A 185 -46.69 -11.80 16.28
N ILE A 186 -45.41 -12.15 16.33
CA ILE A 186 -44.45 -11.63 17.31
C ILE A 186 -43.31 -10.82 16.69
N GLY A 187 -43.31 -10.68 15.37
CA GLY A 187 -42.31 -9.96 14.60
C GLY A 187 -41.05 -10.77 14.28
N PHE A 188 -40.32 -10.36 13.25
CA PHE A 188 -39.17 -11.09 12.72
C PHE A 188 -38.08 -11.32 13.78
N LYS A 189 -37.71 -10.27 14.54
CA LYS A 189 -36.67 -10.34 15.56
C LYS A 189 -36.94 -11.40 16.63
N ASN A 190 -38.15 -11.43 17.19
CA ASN A 190 -38.50 -12.39 18.21
C ASN A 190 -38.61 -13.82 17.65
N THR A 191 -39.06 -13.95 16.40
CA THR A 191 -39.12 -15.24 15.70
C THR A 191 -37.72 -15.76 15.41
N ALA A 192 -36.76 -14.88 15.01
CA ALA A 192 -35.37 -15.28 14.82
C ALA A 192 -34.73 -15.78 16.11
N ILE A 193 -34.94 -15.10 17.24
CA ILE A 193 -34.44 -15.53 18.56
C ILE A 193 -35.00 -16.91 18.93
N LYS A 194 -36.22 -17.17 18.60
CA LYS A 194 -36.93 -18.41 19.00
C LYS A 194 -36.63 -19.62 18.10
N TYR A 195 -36.47 -19.40 16.80
CA TYR A 195 -36.47 -20.48 15.80
C TYR A 195 -35.19 -20.59 14.97
N SER A 196 -34.34 -19.55 14.92
CA SER A 196 -33.14 -19.60 14.11
C SER A 196 -32.03 -20.44 14.74
N SER A 197 -31.38 -21.25 13.93
CA SER A 197 -30.15 -21.99 14.30
C SER A 197 -28.87 -21.21 14.08
N SER A 198 -28.96 -20.03 13.44
CA SER A 198 -27.80 -19.15 13.21
C SER A 198 -27.33 -18.44 14.49
N LEU A 199 -26.05 -18.11 14.54
CA LEU A 199 -25.50 -17.27 15.60
C LEU A 199 -26.12 -15.86 15.63
N SER A 200 -26.60 -15.36 14.49
CA SER A 200 -27.31 -14.09 14.37
C SER A 200 -28.63 -14.07 15.16
N ALA A 201 -29.17 -15.24 15.55
CA ALA A 201 -30.39 -15.36 16.35
C ALA A 201 -30.35 -14.52 17.63
N PHE A 202 -29.22 -14.45 18.34
CA PHE A 202 -29.06 -13.67 19.57
C PHE A 202 -29.28 -12.16 19.36
N GLU A 203 -29.07 -11.68 18.12
CA GLU A 203 -29.30 -10.29 17.72
C GLU A 203 -30.60 -10.14 16.90
N GLY A 204 -31.50 -11.14 16.97
CA GLY A 204 -32.76 -11.15 16.23
C GLY A 204 -32.60 -11.41 14.74
N GLY A 205 -31.55 -12.15 14.37
CA GLY A 205 -31.25 -12.50 13.00
C GLY A 205 -30.54 -11.40 12.20
N ASN A 206 -30.14 -10.29 12.83
CA ASN A 206 -29.55 -9.13 12.14
C ASN A 206 -28.18 -9.47 11.53
N LEU A 207 -28.02 -9.24 10.22
CA LEU A 207 -26.75 -9.36 9.46
C LEU A 207 -26.10 -8.01 9.19
N GLY A 208 -26.78 -6.91 9.56
CA GLY A 208 -26.32 -5.54 9.30
C GLY A 208 -26.55 -5.07 7.87
N TRP A 209 -25.84 -4.01 7.51
CA TRP A 209 -25.91 -3.37 6.20
C TRP A 209 -24.97 -4.08 5.22
N ILE A 210 -25.50 -4.48 4.07
CA ILE A 210 -24.77 -5.16 3.00
C ILE A 210 -24.93 -4.36 1.71
N ASN A 211 -23.83 -4.07 1.02
CA ASN A 211 -23.83 -3.37 -0.25
C ASN A 211 -24.22 -4.33 -1.39
N SER A 212 -25.07 -3.85 -2.31
CA SER A 212 -25.30 -4.54 -3.58
C SER A 212 -24.09 -4.31 -4.48
N GLN A 213 -23.19 -5.28 -4.56
CA GLN A 213 -22.16 -5.34 -5.63
C GLN A 213 -22.56 -6.35 -6.68
#